data_3cdf47fde85202a264fff066f2c07569
#
_entry.id   3cdf47fde85202a264fff066f2c07569
#
_cell.length_a   1.000
_cell.length_b   1.000
_cell.length_c   1.000
_cell.angle_alpha   90.00
_cell.angle_beta   90.00
_cell.angle_gamma   90.00
#
_symmetry.space_group_name_H-M   'P 1'
#
loop_
_entity.id
_entity.type
_entity.pdbx_description
1 polymer ?
#
loop_
_entity_poly.entity_id
_entity_poly.type
_entity_poly.pdbx_seq_one_letter_code
_entity_poly.pdbx_strand_id
1 'polypeptide(L)'
;MGARAGNRLFLGTLKMNTLDCKKLSLREINKTLQDSDTNSSFSIKNPKGSHALAVGINKKIDVKVLGSVGYYCAGMNKKSSIKIEGSAGPGLGENMMSGNIHVTGDVSQYAGASGHGGNILVEGNASSRCGISMKGVDIIVKGNVGHMSAFMAQKGNLIIFGDAGHALGDSIYEANIYIAGKVSSLGADCVEKKMTKKHIVNLKNILSNANLSDDDLERFKRFGSSRSLYNFKVDNAKI
;
A
#
# COMPACT_ATOMS: atom_id res chain seq x y z
N MET A 1 8.16 31.29 -11.16
CA MET A 1 9.40 30.51 -10.98
C MET A 1 9.12 29.46 -9.92
N GLY A 2 8.81 28.24 -10.33
CA GLY A 2 8.46 27.14 -9.44
C GLY A 2 9.64 26.18 -9.32
N ALA A 3 10.14 26.01 -8.12
CA ALA A 3 11.22 25.08 -7.83
C ALA A 3 10.72 23.64 -8.02
N ARG A 4 11.30 22.92 -8.97
CA ARG A 4 11.17 21.49 -9.17
C ARG A 4 11.79 20.81 -7.95
N ALA A 5 11.00 20.05 -7.19
CA ALA A 5 11.50 19.12 -6.19
C ALA A 5 12.26 17.99 -6.92
N GLY A 6 13.58 18.11 -6.90
CA GLY A 6 14.47 17.23 -7.64
C GLY A 6 14.49 15.81 -7.07
N ASN A 7 14.54 14.86 -7.98
CA ASN A 7 14.97 13.49 -7.80
C ASN A 7 16.09 13.37 -6.75
N ARG A 8 15.82 12.77 -5.62
CA ARG A 8 16.90 12.21 -4.79
C ARG A 8 17.30 10.85 -5.38
N LEU A 9 18.16 10.89 -6.37
CA LEU A 9 19.06 9.80 -6.69
C LEU A 9 19.79 9.38 -5.40
N PHE A 10 19.87 8.08 -5.17
CA PHE A 10 20.73 7.44 -4.17
C PHE A 10 22.21 7.80 -4.43
N LEU A 11 22.63 8.99 -4.07
CA LEU A 11 24.00 9.48 -4.16
C LEU A 11 24.44 9.95 -2.77
N GLY A 12 24.96 8.99 -2.05
CA GLY A 12 25.69 9.13 -0.81
C GLY A 12 25.81 7.75 -0.20
N THR A 13 27.02 7.26 0.02
CA THR A 13 27.31 6.04 0.78
C THR A 13 26.90 6.22 2.24
N LEU A 14 25.59 6.30 2.50
CA LEU A 14 25.06 6.19 3.86
C LEU A 14 25.42 4.78 4.33
N LYS A 15 26.14 4.70 5.43
CA LYS A 15 26.53 3.44 6.08
C LYS A 15 25.26 2.64 6.38
N MET A 16 24.98 1.64 5.57
CA MET A 16 23.80 0.78 5.71
C MET A 16 24.04 -0.19 6.87
N ASN A 17 23.30 -0.04 7.93
CA ASN A 17 23.37 -0.92 9.09
C ASN A 17 22.76 -2.28 8.75
N THR A 18 23.48 -3.37 8.98
CA THR A 18 22.99 -4.72 8.71
C THR A 18 22.45 -5.36 9.98
N LEU A 19 21.17 -5.80 9.91
CA LEU A 19 20.50 -6.61 10.93
C LEU A 19 20.30 -8.03 10.38
N ASP A 20 20.68 -9.04 11.14
CA ASP A 20 20.59 -10.43 10.71
C ASP A 20 19.63 -11.22 11.60
N CYS A 21 18.52 -11.69 11.02
CA CYS A 21 17.51 -12.48 11.73
C CYS A 21 18.01 -13.84 12.26
N LYS A 22 19.20 -14.29 11.83
CA LYS A 22 19.86 -15.46 12.44
C LYS A 22 20.57 -15.14 13.75
N LYS A 23 20.90 -13.86 13.98
CA LYS A 23 21.71 -13.41 15.13
C LYS A 23 20.93 -12.59 16.14
N LEU A 24 19.90 -11.89 15.67
CA LEU A 24 19.06 -11.00 16.47
C LEU A 24 17.64 -11.56 16.53
N SER A 25 17.02 -11.47 17.70
CA SER A 25 15.60 -11.73 17.84
C SER A 25 14.78 -10.66 17.12
N LEU A 26 13.55 -11.00 16.74
CA LEU A 26 12.61 -10.08 16.13
C LEU A 26 12.40 -8.82 16.99
N ARG A 27 12.36 -8.97 18.32
CA ARG A 27 12.21 -7.84 19.27
C ARG A 27 13.38 -6.89 19.17
N GLU A 28 14.62 -7.38 19.12
CA GLU A 28 15.82 -6.57 18.99
C GLU A 28 15.84 -5.83 17.65
N ILE A 29 15.49 -6.50 16.56
CA ILE A 29 15.41 -5.88 15.23
C ILE A 29 14.38 -4.74 15.24
N ASN A 30 13.14 -5.00 15.66
CA ASN A 30 12.09 -3.98 15.69
C ASN A 30 12.47 -2.82 16.62
N LYS A 31 13.03 -3.10 17.80
CA LYS A 31 13.50 -2.07 18.72
C LYS A 31 14.59 -1.20 18.10
N THR A 32 15.58 -1.81 17.43
CA THR A 32 16.65 -1.07 16.73
C THR A 32 16.09 -0.14 15.66
N LEU A 33 15.10 -0.59 14.88
CA LEU A 33 14.45 0.25 13.85
C LEU A 33 13.63 1.39 14.48
N GLN A 34 12.91 1.11 15.56
CA GLN A 34 12.04 2.09 16.24
C GLN A 34 12.84 3.16 16.97
N ASP A 35 13.97 2.79 17.56
CA ASP A 35 14.84 3.69 18.35
C ASP A 35 15.88 4.42 17.48
N SER A 36 15.99 4.09 16.19
CA SER A 36 17.00 4.65 15.29
C SER A 36 16.83 6.15 15.05
N ASP A 37 17.92 6.79 14.65
CA ASP A 37 17.91 8.18 14.22
C ASP A 37 17.20 8.33 12.86
N THR A 38 16.59 9.49 12.65
CA THR A 38 16.00 9.86 11.38
C THR A 38 17.05 9.85 10.26
N ASN A 39 16.65 9.40 9.06
CA ASN A 39 17.49 9.20 7.87
C ASN A 39 18.53 8.06 7.98
N SER A 40 18.42 7.20 8.99
CA SER A 40 19.19 5.96 9.04
C SER A 40 18.73 4.98 7.95
N SER A 41 19.66 4.11 7.50
CA SER A 41 19.39 3.07 6.52
C SER A 41 19.77 1.69 7.05
N PHE A 42 18.88 0.72 6.85
CA PHE A 42 19.04 -0.64 7.35
C PHE A 42 18.86 -1.68 6.24
N SER A 43 19.65 -2.75 6.34
CA SER A 43 19.48 -3.97 5.53
C SER A 43 19.22 -5.14 6.47
N ILE A 44 18.07 -5.79 6.32
CA ILE A 44 17.68 -6.97 7.12
C ILE A 44 17.93 -8.23 6.30
N LYS A 45 18.81 -9.10 6.80
CA LYS A 45 19.20 -10.37 6.17
C LYS A 45 18.48 -11.56 6.82
N ASN A 46 18.30 -12.63 6.03
CA ASN A 46 17.75 -13.90 6.49
C ASN A 46 16.36 -13.79 7.17
N PRO A 47 15.40 -13.04 6.62
CA PRO A 47 14.07 -12.90 7.24
C PRO A 47 13.31 -14.22 7.32
N LYS A 48 13.49 -15.15 6.35
CA LYS A 48 12.93 -16.50 6.34
C LYS A 48 11.45 -16.58 6.73
N GLY A 49 10.63 -15.67 6.25
CA GLY A 49 9.21 -15.61 6.59
C GLY A 49 8.91 -15.08 8.00
N SER A 50 9.81 -14.38 8.64
CA SER A 50 9.58 -13.81 9.99
C SER A 50 8.31 -12.97 10.02
N HIS A 51 7.47 -13.21 11.03
CA HIS A 51 6.25 -12.46 11.29
C HIS A 51 6.55 -11.15 12.00
N ALA A 52 5.68 -10.15 11.86
CA ALA A 52 5.75 -8.86 12.54
C ALA A 52 7.14 -8.17 12.46
N LEU A 53 7.81 -8.31 11.33
CA LEU A 53 9.09 -7.66 11.06
C LEU A 53 8.87 -6.20 10.62
N ALA A 54 9.71 -5.28 11.09
CA ALA A 54 9.66 -3.84 10.80
C ALA A 54 8.32 -3.19 11.15
N VAL A 55 7.77 -3.51 12.33
CA VAL A 55 6.46 -3.03 12.81
C VAL A 55 6.61 -1.76 13.64
N GLY A 56 5.62 -0.86 13.57
CA GLY A 56 5.50 0.30 14.45
C GLY A 56 6.60 1.35 14.29
N ILE A 57 7.21 1.43 13.13
CA ILE A 57 8.28 2.40 12.87
C ILE A 57 7.67 3.80 12.70
N ASN A 58 8.04 4.74 13.58
CA ASN A 58 7.62 6.13 13.55
C ASN A 58 8.75 7.10 13.16
N LYS A 59 9.74 6.63 12.45
CA LYS A 59 10.91 7.39 12.01
C LYS A 59 10.98 7.42 10.49
N LYS A 60 11.56 8.48 9.94
CA LYS A 60 11.89 8.55 8.52
C LYS A 60 13.20 7.82 8.29
N ILE A 61 13.14 6.52 8.06
CA ILE A 61 14.27 5.65 7.79
C ILE A 61 14.01 4.81 6.54
N ASP A 62 15.08 4.28 5.96
CA ASP A 62 15.02 3.35 4.84
C ASP A 62 15.35 1.95 5.33
N VAL A 63 14.47 0.99 5.06
CA VAL A 63 14.64 -0.41 5.45
C VAL A 63 14.56 -1.30 4.21
N LYS A 64 15.62 -2.06 3.95
CA LYS A 64 15.66 -3.06 2.90
C LYS A 64 15.66 -4.45 3.51
N VAL A 65 14.65 -5.26 3.20
CA VAL A 65 14.54 -6.65 3.68
C VAL A 65 14.93 -7.58 2.53
N LEU A 66 15.98 -8.38 2.73
CA LEU A 66 16.54 -9.28 1.73
C LEU A 66 15.91 -10.67 1.82
N GLY A 67 14.71 -10.81 1.31
CA GLY A 67 13.94 -12.05 1.24
C GLY A 67 12.49 -11.89 1.68
N SER A 68 11.73 -12.99 1.59
CA SER A 68 10.31 -13.01 1.92
C SER A 68 10.06 -12.90 3.42
N VAL A 69 8.95 -12.27 3.76
CA VAL A 69 8.50 -12.00 5.14
C VAL A 69 7.15 -12.69 5.41
N GLY A 70 6.84 -12.84 6.68
CA GLY A 70 5.59 -13.46 7.13
C GLY A 70 4.47 -12.45 7.40
N TYR A 71 3.60 -12.84 8.30
CA TYR A 71 2.42 -12.10 8.72
C TYR A 71 2.76 -10.75 9.36
N TYR A 72 1.95 -9.71 9.08
CA TYR A 72 1.97 -8.40 9.71
C TYR A 72 3.30 -7.62 9.55
N CYS A 73 4.05 -7.89 8.48
CA CYS A 73 5.26 -7.12 8.20
C CYS A 73 4.90 -5.66 7.88
N ALA A 74 5.72 -4.71 8.33
CA ALA A 74 5.53 -3.28 8.17
C ALA A 74 4.19 -2.73 8.72
N GLY A 75 3.51 -3.48 9.60
CA GLY A 75 2.30 -3.01 10.26
C GLY A 75 2.54 -1.72 11.06
N MET A 76 1.53 -0.84 11.08
CA MET A 76 1.58 0.48 11.75
C MET A 76 2.76 1.37 11.31
N ASN A 77 3.25 1.18 10.07
CA ASN A 77 4.33 2.02 9.54
C ASN A 77 3.90 3.49 9.50
N LYS A 78 4.83 4.36 9.91
CA LYS A 78 4.63 5.81 9.86
C LYS A 78 5.95 6.47 9.46
N LYS A 79 5.99 7.05 8.26
CA LYS A 79 7.10 7.79 7.67
C LYS A 79 8.25 6.97 7.07
N SER A 80 8.45 5.68 7.38
CA SER A 80 9.56 4.93 6.81
C SER A 80 9.28 4.42 5.39
N SER A 81 10.37 4.21 4.64
CA SER A 81 10.36 3.50 3.35
C SER A 81 10.88 2.09 3.57
N ILE A 82 10.05 1.10 3.29
CA ILE A 82 10.38 -0.32 3.51
C ILE A 82 10.31 -1.04 2.16
N LYS A 83 11.44 -1.57 1.70
CA LYS A 83 11.52 -2.42 0.51
C LYS A 83 11.73 -3.88 0.91
N ILE A 84 10.87 -4.76 0.42
CA ILE A 84 10.93 -6.21 0.64
C ILE A 84 11.30 -6.86 -0.69
N GLU A 85 12.52 -7.44 -0.76
CA GLU A 85 12.99 -8.19 -1.93
C GLU A 85 12.56 -9.67 -1.79
N GLY A 86 11.28 -9.90 -2.06
CA GLY A 86 10.60 -11.18 -1.93
C GLY A 86 9.10 -10.99 -1.79
N SER A 87 8.41 -11.98 -1.29
CA SER A 87 6.96 -11.98 -1.05
C SER A 87 6.63 -11.66 0.42
N ALA A 88 5.39 -11.24 0.69
CA ALA A 88 4.93 -10.97 2.04
C ALA A 88 3.70 -11.79 2.42
N GLY A 89 3.65 -12.22 3.68
CA GLY A 89 2.52 -12.91 4.28
C GLY A 89 1.30 -12.00 4.50
N PRO A 90 0.23 -12.51 5.15
CA PRO A 90 -0.99 -11.75 5.40
C PRO A 90 -0.75 -10.48 6.23
N GLY A 91 -1.55 -9.43 5.98
CA GLY A 91 -1.52 -8.21 6.78
C GLY A 91 -0.29 -7.32 6.55
N LEU A 92 0.33 -7.39 5.36
CA LEU A 92 1.40 -6.44 5.00
C LEU A 92 0.89 -5.01 5.14
N GLY A 93 1.63 -4.17 5.88
CA GLY A 93 1.30 -2.75 6.02
C GLY A 93 -0.04 -2.47 6.70
N GLU A 94 -0.60 -3.42 7.43
CA GLU A 94 -1.86 -3.24 8.15
C GLU A 94 -1.75 -2.05 9.11
N ASN A 95 -2.80 -1.19 9.13
CA ASN A 95 -2.86 0.04 9.90
C ASN A 95 -1.69 1.02 9.62
N MET A 96 -1.07 0.97 8.43
CA MET A 96 -0.05 1.98 8.15
C MET A 96 -0.66 3.39 8.13
N MET A 97 0.09 4.36 8.64
CA MET A 97 -0.34 5.75 8.75
C MET A 97 0.23 6.62 7.63
N SER A 98 1.44 6.32 7.18
CA SER A 98 2.14 7.03 6.10
C SER A 98 3.45 6.30 5.74
N GLY A 99 4.24 6.85 4.80
CA GLY A 99 5.48 6.25 4.31
C GLY A 99 5.23 5.37 3.09
N ASN A 100 6.22 4.53 2.76
CA ASN A 100 6.17 3.72 1.54
C ASN A 100 6.53 2.27 1.85
N ILE A 101 5.80 1.34 1.24
CA ILE A 101 6.11 -0.08 1.27
C ILE A 101 6.21 -0.56 -0.17
N HIS A 102 7.30 -1.24 -0.53
CA HIS A 102 7.52 -1.79 -1.85
C HIS A 102 7.87 -3.27 -1.74
N VAL A 103 7.07 -4.14 -2.36
CA VAL A 103 7.27 -5.60 -2.38
C VAL A 103 7.55 -6.03 -3.81
N THR A 104 8.67 -6.75 -4.03
CA THR A 104 9.06 -7.20 -5.38
C THR A 104 8.38 -8.50 -5.81
N GLY A 105 7.79 -9.24 -4.87
CA GLY A 105 7.03 -10.46 -5.11
C GLY A 105 5.54 -10.29 -4.89
N ASP A 106 4.88 -11.38 -4.56
CA ASP A 106 3.45 -11.42 -4.26
C ASP A 106 3.18 -11.05 -2.79
N VAL A 107 1.96 -10.61 -2.52
CA VAL A 107 1.47 -10.40 -1.15
C VAL A 107 0.25 -11.28 -0.88
N SER A 108 0.17 -11.79 0.34
CA SER A 108 -0.94 -12.62 0.77
C SER A 108 -2.16 -11.76 1.13
N GLN A 109 -3.08 -12.28 1.92
CA GLN A 109 -4.36 -11.65 2.26
C GLN A 109 -4.16 -10.35 3.06
N TYR A 110 -5.12 -9.45 2.96
CA TYR A 110 -5.26 -8.23 3.76
C TYR A 110 -4.13 -7.20 3.62
N ALA A 111 -3.41 -7.20 2.49
CA ALA A 111 -2.39 -6.16 2.27
C ALA A 111 -3.00 -4.76 2.36
N GLY A 112 -2.41 -3.87 3.15
CA GLY A 112 -2.88 -2.51 3.37
C GLY A 112 -4.18 -2.37 4.15
N ALA A 113 -4.61 -3.43 4.85
CA ALA A 113 -5.84 -3.41 5.64
C ALA A 113 -5.87 -2.21 6.61
N SER A 114 -6.98 -1.49 6.65
CA SER A 114 -7.20 -0.31 7.49
C SER A 114 -6.11 0.79 7.38
N GLY A 115 -5.33 0.81 6.31
CA GLY A 115 -4.28 1.81 6.10
C GLY A 115 -4.85 3.22 5.93
N HIS A 116 -4.29 4.19 6.67
CA HIS A 116 -4.77 5.56 6.73
C HIS A 116 -4.10 6.48 5.71
N GLY A 117 -2.91 6.13 5.24
CA GLY A 117 -2.18 6.92 4.26
C GLY A 117 -0.84 6.28 3.91
N GLY A 118 -0.11 6.92 2.98
CA GLY A 118 1.11 6.39 2.41
C GLY A 118 0.84 5.53 1.17
N ASN A 119 1.88 4.84 0.70
CA ASN A 119 1.83 4.09 -0.54
C ASN A 119 2.31 2.65 -0.33
N ILE A 120 1.62 1.69 -0.94
CA ILE A 120 2.05 0.30 -1.04
C ILE A 120 2.16 -0.05 -2.51
N LEU A 121 3.34 -0.47 -2.97
CA LEU A 121 3.58 -1.00 -4.31
C LEU A 121 3.87 -2.49 -4.22
N VAL A 122 3.10 -3.29 -4.95
CA VAL A 122 3.28 -4.74 -5.11
C VAL A 122 3.59 -5.01 -6.58
N GLU A 123 4.78 -5.55 -6.86
CA GLU A 123 5.19 -5.89 -8.23
C GLU A 123 4.47 -7.15 -8.75
N GLY A 124 4.14 -8.09 -7.87
CA GLY A 124 3.40 -9.31 -8.16
C GLY A 124 1.89 -9.17 -7.94
N ASN A 125 1.29 -10.24 -7.47
CA ASN A 125 -0.14 -10.34 -7.19
C ASN A 125 -0.44 -10.02 -5.72
N ALA A 126 -1.67 -9.61 -5.44
CA ALA A 126 -2.21 -9.55 -4.09
C ALA A 126 -3.38 -10.54 -3.95
N SER A 127 -3.41 -11.24 -2.82
CA SER A 127 -4.47 -12.21 -2.55
C SER A 127 -5.77 -11.51 -2.12
N SER A 128 -6.69 -12.26 -1.51
CA SER A 128 -8.01 -11.76 -1.12
C SER A 128 -7.97 -10.61 -0.12
N ARG A 129 -8.97 -9.75 -0.19
CA ARG A 129 -9.18 -8.61 0.71
C ARG A 129 -8.02 -7.60 0.74
N CYS A 130 -7.30 -7.45 -0.38
CA CYS A 130 -6.34 -6.36 -0.54
C CYS A 130 -7.05 -5.02 -0.36
N GLY A 131 -6.54 -4.14 0.51
CA GLY A 131 -7.16 -2.85 0.81
C GLY A 131 -8.48 -2.92 1.60
N ILE A 132 -8.76 -4.03 2.30
CA ILE A 132 -9.94 -4.12 3.17
C ILE A 132 -9.96 -2.97 4.18
N SER A 133 -11.10 -2.29 4.28
CA SER A 133 -11.34 -1.17 5.21
C SER A 133 -10.29 -0.05 5.14
N MET A 134 -9.57 0.09 4.02
CA MET A 134 -8.58 1.16 3.87
C MET A 134 -9.21 2.55 4.07
N LYS A 135 -8.45 3.47 4.68
CA LYS A 135 -8.92 4.80 5.13
C LYS A 135 -8.11 5.95 4.54
N GLY A 136 -7.38 5.70 3.45
CA GLY A 136 -6.61 6.74 2.77
C GLY A 136 -5.26 6.29 2.18
N VAL A 137 -4.85 5.04 2.39
CA VAL A 137 -3.65 4.47 1.75
C VAL A 137 -3.88 4.31 0.24
N ASP A 138 -2.82 4.53 -0.55
CA ASP A 138 -2.80 4.21 -1.97
C ASP A 138 -2.07 2.88 -2.18
N ILE A 139 -2.75 1.90 -2.79
CA ILE A 139 -2.22 0.56 -3.03
C ILE A 139 -2.15 0.34 -4.53
N ILE A 140 -0.97 -0.01 -5.02
CA ILE A 140 -0.72 -0.34 -6.43
C ILE A 140 -0.32 -1.81 -6.50
N VAL A 141 -1.06 -2.60 -7.30
CA VAL A 141 -0.77 -4.00 -7.57
C VAL A 141 -0.54 -4.16 -9.07
N LYS A 142 0.69 -4.54 -9.46
CA LYS A 142 1.03 -4.73 -10.89
C LYS A 142 0.45 -6.02 -11.46
N GLY A 143 0.22 -7.02 -10.63
CA GLY A 143 -0.48 -8.26 -10.97
C GLY A 143 -1.98 -8.19 -10.69
N ASN A 144 -2.54 -9.35 -10.37
CA ASN A 144 -3.95 -9.55 -10.07
C ASN A 144 -4.26 -9.35 -8.60
N VAL A 145 -5.53 -9.09 -8.29
CA VAL A 145 -6.03 -9.09 -6.91
C VAL A 145 -7.10 -10.17 -6.71
N GLY A 146 -7.12 -10.73 -5.49
CA GLY A 146 -8.05 -11.80 -5.15
C GLY A 146 -9.46 -11.31 -4.75
N HIS A 147 -10.24 -12.26 -4.29
CA HIS A 147 -11.61 -12.11 -3.83
C HIS A 147 -11.79 -11.01 -2.78
N MET A 148 -12.89 -10.24 -2.89
CA MET A 148 -13.28 -9.17 -1.96
C MET A 148 -12.20 -8.08 -1.75
N SER A 149 -11.36 -7.81 -2.72
CA SER A 149 -10.43 -6.68 -2.62
C SER A 149 -11.21 -5.36 -2.53
N ALA A 150 -10.70 -4.40 -1.74
CA ALA A 150 -11.37 -3.16 -1.33
C ALA A 150 -12.71 -3.36 -0.58
N PHE A 151 -12.91 -4.49 0.12
CA PHE A 151 -14.09 -4.70 0.96
C PHE A 151 -14.18 -3.61 2.04
N MET A 152 -15.34 -2.95 2.14
CA MET A 152 -15.59 -1.84 3.07
C MET A 152 -14.52 -0.71 3.00
N ALA A 153 -13.88 -0.52 1.86
CA ALA A 153 -12.88 0.51 1.67
C ALA A 153 -13.51 1.90 1.82
N GLN A 154 -13.01 2.70 2.76
CA GLN A 154 -13.61 3.99 3.12
C GLN A 154 -13.03 5.14 2.29
N LYS A 155 -11.71 5.19 2.12
CA LYS A 155 -11.00 6.24 1.40
C LYS A 155 -9.65 5.73 0.89
N GLY A 156 -9.06 6.39 -0.11
CA GLY A 156 -7.81 5.99 -0.75
C GLY A 156 -8.05 5.38 -2.12
N ASN A 157 -7.01 4.80 -2.69
CA ASN A 157 -7.07 4.29 -4.05
C ASN A 157 -6.46 2.88 -4.11
N LEU A 158 -7.14 1.96 -4.79
CA LEU A 158 -6.61 0.65 -5.16
C LEU A 158 -6.43 0.63 -6.67
N ILE A 159 -5.17 0.55 -7.13
CA ILE A 159 -4.80 0.54 -8.54
C ILE A 159 -4.35 -0.88 -8.91
N ILE A 160 -5.00 -1.50 -9.91
CA ILE A 160 -4.81 -2.88 -10.31
C ILE A 160 -4.46 -2.91 -11.79
N PHE A 161 -3.27 -3.39 -12.13
CA PHE A 161 -2.87 -3.53 -13.53
C PHE A 161 -3.36 -4.82 -14.17
N GLY A 162 -3.52 -5.88 -13.37
CA GLY A 162 -4.08 -7.16 -13.78
C GLY A 162 -5.59 -7.27 -13.55
N ASP A 163 -6.03 -8.48 -13.30
CA ASP A 163 -7.44 -8.84 -13.11
C ASP A 163 -7.85 -8.80 -11.64
N ALA A 164 -9.15 -8.64 -11.38
CA ALA A 164 -9.73 -8.73 -10.05
C ALA A 164 -10.65 -9.95 -9.91
N GLY A 165 -10.54 -10.62 -8.76
CA GLY A 165 -11.40 -11.73 -8.36
C GLY A 165 -12.85 -11.30 -8.08
N HIS A 166 -13.62 -12.22 -7.49
CA HIS A 166 -15.04 -12.01 -7.18
C HIS A 166 -15.25 -10.96 -6.08
N ALA A 167 -16.44 -10.31 -6.11
CA ALA A 167 -16.92 -9.36 -5.11
C ALA A 167 -15.96 -8.18 -4.90
N LEU A 168 -15.40 -7.62 -5.99
CA LEU A 168 -14.55 -6.44 -5.92
C LEU A 168 -15.34 -5.25 -5.35
N GLY A 169 -14.77 -4.57 -4.35
CA GLY A 169 -15.33 -3.36 -3.77
C GLY A 169 -16.64 -3.54 -3.02
N ASP A 170 -16.92 -4.75 -2.51
CA ASP A 170 -18.13 -4.99 -1.72
C ASP A 170 -18.24 -3.98 -0.57
N SER A 171 -19.41 -3.36 -0.44
CA SER A 171 -19.70 -2.36 0.59
C SER A 171 -18.74 -1.17 0.60
N ILE A 172 -18.23 -0.77 -0.56
CA ILE A 172 -17.28 0.34 -0.72
C ILE A 172 -17.92 1.70 -0.39
N TYR A 173 -17.13 2.60 0.23
CA TYR A 173 -17.52 3.98 0.52
C TYR A 173 -16.92 4.97 -0.50
N GLU A 174 -16.01 5.88 -0.05
CA GLU A 174 -15.43 6.93 -0.89
C GLU A 174 -14.10 6.55 -1.55
N ALA A 175 -13.63 5.33 -1.36
CA ALA A 175 -12.43 4.84 -2.02
C ALA A 175 -12.66 4.71 -3.54
N ASN A 176 -11.57 4.80 -4.30
CA ASN A 176 -11.59 4.53 -5.74
C ASN A 176 -10.83 3.23 -6.04
N ILE A 177 -11.36 2.46 -6.97
CA ILE A 177 -10.66 1.33 -7.56
C ILE A 177 -10.39 1.69 -9.03
N TYR A 178 -9.14 1.60 -9.47
CA TYR A 178 -8.73 1.72 -10.86
C TYR A 178 -8.20 0.37 -11.32
N ILE A 179 -8.75 -0.17 -12.40
CA ILE A 179 -8.36 -1.48 -12.92
C ILE A 179 -8.16 -1.44 -14.43
N ALA A 180 -7.04 -2.01 -14.88
CA ALA A 180 -6.73 -2.16 -16.29
C ALA A 180 -7.17 -3.51 -16.87
N GLY A 181 -7.29 -4.54 -16.04
CA GLY A 181 -7.72 -5.88 -16.41
C GLY A 181 -9.22 -6.11 -16.29
N LYS A 182 -9.60 -7.39 -16.19
CA LYS A 182 -10.98 -7.85 -16.09
C LYS A 182 -11.42 -7.94 -14.62
N VAL A 183 -12.73 -7.78 -14.39
CA VAL A 183 -13.36 -7.97 -13.08
C VAL A 183 -14.24 -9.20 -13.14
N SER A 184 -14.00 -10.19 -12.29
CA SER A 184 -14.81 -11.42 -12.26
C SER A 184 -16.25 -11.14 -11.80
N SER A 185 -16.42 -10.35 -10.73
CA SER A 185 -17.72 -9.79 -10.33
C SER A 185 -17.52 -8.61 -9.37
N LEU A 186 -18.48 -7.70 -9.33
CA LEU A 186 -18.54 -6.63 -8.37
C LEU A 186 -19.25 -7.11 -7.09
N GLY A 187 -18.84 -6.54 -5.95
CA GLY A 187 -19.53 -6.72 -4.68
C GLY A 187 -20.74 -5.79 -4.55
N ALA A 188 -21.45 -5.90 -3.42
CA ALA A 188 -22.59 -5.06 -3.14
C ALA A 188 -22.20 -3.57 -3.16
N ASP A 189 -23.07 -2.74 -3.76
CA ASP A 189 -22.91 -1.28 -3.89
C ASP A 189 -21.71 -0.81 -4.73
N CYS A 190 -20.92 -1.69 -5.32
CA CYS A 190 -19.82 -1.32 -6.20
C CYS A 190 -20.29 -1.25 -7.65
N VAL A 191 -19.99 -0.16 -8.35
CA VAL A 191 -20.37 0.04 -9.75
C VAL A 191 -19.22 0.69 -10.54
N GLU A 192 -19.21 0.45 -11.86
CA GLU A 192 -18.33 1.20 -12.76
C GLU A 192 -18.75 2.68 -12.78
N LYS A 193 -17.79 3.58 -12.68
CA LYS A 193 -18.01 5.02 -12.64
C LYS A 193 -17.22 5.74 -13.72
N LYS A 194 -17.74 6.87 -14.18
CA LYS A 194 -17.07 7.70 -15.17
C LYS A 194 -15.71 8.15 -14.68
N MET A 195 -14.69 7.99 -15.52
CA MET A 195 -13.37 8.57 -15.33
C MET A 195 -13.45 10.08 -15.66
N THR A 196 -13.19 10.94 -14.70
CA THR A 196 -13.14 12.40 -14.91
C THR A 196 -11.69 12.87 -14.99
N LYS A 197 -11.47 14.10 -15.49
CA LYS A 197 -10.13 14.73 -15.50
C LYS A 197 -9.45 14.70 -14.12
N LYS A 198 -10.21 14.92 -13.04
CA LYS A 198 -9.69 14.87 -11.65
C LYS A 198 -9.16 13.46 -11.31
N HIS A 199 -9.87 12.41 -11.72
CA HIS A 199 -9.45 11.04 -11.47
C HIS A 199 -8.19 10.67 -12.27
N ILE A 200 -8.10 11.12 -13.52
CA ILE A 200 -6.90 10.91 -14.36
C ILE A 200 -5.68 11.58 -13.74
N VAL A 201 -5.81 12.84 -13.32
CA VAL A 201 -4.72 13.57 -12.64
C VAL A 201 -4.31 12.87 -11.35
N ASN A 202 -5.29 12.41 -10.55
CA ASN A 202 -4.99 11.68 -9.32
C ASN A 202 -4.25 10.37 -9.59
N LEU A 203 -4.74 9.56 -10.53
CA LEU A 203 -4.09 8.30 -10.93
C LEU A 203 -2.67 8.54 -11.42
N LYS A 204 -2.47 9.55 -12.29
CA LYS A 204 -1.16 9.96 -12.79
C LYS A 204 -0.20 10.31 -11.64
N ASN A 205 -0.64 11.11 -10.68
CA ASN A 205 0.17 11.49 -9.53
C ASN A 205 0.57 10.29 -8.68
N ILE A 206 -0.36 9.34 -8.44
CA ILE A 206 -0.08 8.14 -7.66
C ILE A 206 0.97 7.26 -8.37
N LEU A 207 0.82 7.02 -9.68
CA LEU A 207 1.77 6.24 -10.46
C LEU A 207 3.14 6.91 -10.52
N SER A 208 3.20 8.21 -10.75
CA SER A 208 4.43 8.99 -10.77
C SER A 208 5.16 8.94 -9.41
N ASN A 209 4.43 9.03 -8.29
CA ASN A 209 5.01 8.90 -6.95
C ASN A 209 5.60 7.51 -6.69
N ALA A 210 5.08 6.49 -7.36
CA ALA A 210 5.59 5.12 -7.33
C ALA A 210 6.70 4.86 -8.37
N ASN A 211 7.13 5.89 -9.14
CA ASN A 211 8.06 5.79 -10.28
C ASN A 211 7.57 4.81 -11.38
N LEU A 212 6.27 4.76 -11.58
CA LEU A 212 5.65 3.98 -12.66
C LEU A 212 5.27 4.89 -13.82
N SER A 213 5.32 4.33 -15.04
CA SER A 213 4.86 5.03 -16.25
C SER A 213 3.36 5.30 -16.18
N ASP A 214 2.95 6.43 -16.75
CA ASP A 214 1.58 6.86 -16.92
C ASP A 214 1.14 6.89 -18.40
N ASP A 215 1.85 6.16 -19.26
CA ASP A 215 1.68 6.23 -20.73
C ASP A 215 0.37 5.64 -21.25
N ASP A 216 -0.35 4.83 -20.45
CA ASP A 216 -1.57 4.15 -20.87
C ASP A 216 -2.67 4.21 -19.79
N LEU A 217 -3.03 5.43 -19.41
CA LEU A 217 -4.08 5.65 -18.40
C LEU A 217 -5.48 5.36 -18.93
N GLU A 218 -5.68 5.39 -20.25
CA GLU A 218 -6.99 5.20 -20.89
C GLU A 218 -7.51 3.77 -20.72
N ARG A 219 -6.62 2.80 -20.50
CA ARG A 219 -7.02 1.41 -20.24
C ARG A 219 -7.69 1.21 -18.88
N PHE A 220 -7.52 2.14 -17.93
CA PHE A 220 -8.08 1.99 -16.60
C PHE A 220 -9.55 2.37 -16.56
N LYS A 221 -10.36 1.45 -16.05
CA LYS A 221 -11.72 1.70 -15.61
C LYS A 221 -11.75 2.06 -14.14
N ARG A 222 -12.69 2.91 -13.73
CA ARG A 222 -12.86 3.31 -12.34
C ARG A 222 -14.12 2.69 -11.76
N PHE A 223 -14.00 2.17 -10.52
CA PHE A 223 -15.11 1.66 -9.74
C PHE A 223 -15.20 2.40 -8.41
N GLY A 224 -16.39 2.45 -7.86
CA GLY A 224 -16.67 3.09 -6.57
C GLY A 224 -18.12 2.87 -6.16
N SER A 225 -18.52 3.45 -5.01
CA SER A 225 -19.85 3.25 -4.44
C SER A 225 -20.98 3.74 -5.34
N SER A 226 -22.04 2.96 -5.47
CA SER A 226 -23.31 3.37 -6.11
C SER A 226 -24.12 4.32 -5.24
N ARG A 227 -23.85 4.38 -3.93
CA ARG A 227 -24.60 5.17 -2.97
C ARG A 227 -24.24 6.67 -3.07
N SER A 228 -25.21 7.53 -2.78
CA SER A 228 -24.92 8.89 -2.37
C SER A 228 -24.37 8.80 -0.95
N LEU A 229 -23.05 8.91 -0.85
CA LEU A 229 -22.37 8.79 0.43
C LEU A 229 -22.80 9.96 1.32
N TYR A 230 -22.99 9.68 2.60
CA TYR A 230 -23.32 10.69 3.58
C TYR A 230 -22.30 11.80 3.51
N ASN A 231 -22.72 12.98 3.06
CA ASN A 231 -22.00 14.18 3.42
C ASN A 231 -22.06 14.21 4.95
N PHE A 232 -21.01 13.84 5.63
CA PHE A 232 -20.78 14.16 7.04
C PHE A 232 -20.60 15.68 7.16
N LYS A 233 -21.55 16.44 6.66
CA LYS A 233 -21.75 17.80 7.11
C LYS A 233 -22.36 17.67 8.50
N VAL A 234 -21.67 18.23 9.46
CA VAL A 234 -21.91 18.23 10.90
C VAL A 234 -23.29 18.76 11.32
N ASP A 235 -24.21 18.99 10.39
CA ASP A 235 -25.56 19.48 10.66
C ASP A 235 -26.47 18.43 11.32
N ASN A 236 -26.08 17.14 11.33
CA ASN A 236 -26.79 16.11 12.08
C ASN A 236 -26.34 15.97 13.54
N ALA A 237 -25.41 16.78 14.02
CA ALA A 237 -25.00 16.83 15.42
C ALA A 237 -25.85 17.84 16.26
N LYS A 238 -26.91 18.36 15.67
CA LYS A 238 -27.91 19.16 16.39
C LYS A 238 -29.16 18.30 16.65
N ILE A 239 -29.05 17.35 17.54
CA ILE A 239 -30.16 16.75 18.27
C ILE A 239 -29.81 16.83 19.73
#